data_ba818e1318a7a097c4f92c78d51585af
#
_entry.id   ba818e1318a7a097c4f92c78d51585af
#
_cell.length_a   1.000
_cell.length_b   1.000
_cell.length_c   1.000
_cell.angle_alpha   90.00
_cell.angle_beta   90.00
_cell.angle_gamma   90.00
#
_symmetry.space_group_name_H-M   'P 1'
#
loop_
_entity.id
_entity.type
_entity.pdbx_description
1 polymer ?
#
loop_
_entity_poly.entity_id
_entity_poly.type
_entity_poly.pdbx_seq_one_letter_code
_entity_poly.pdbx_strand_id
1 'polypeptide(L)'
;MKAFRFLPLFACFLFIVGCTSSTTEIKTGPGPGETWRAVHFLGYETDRELRELEKTIPKLAEMGVNTVIFEIDYNFNFNSHPELRRGASPITQKGSHRFAETCRKNGIRIIPEFQCVGHQSWEEETFPLLVEFPHFDLTPGAFPDNTGIYCREWDVLNPQVNSMIFELMDELIEAFNADAFHVGMDEVFLLGSEHSPSTKGKDPGELYAKAINDMYNHLVKGRGVEMLMWGDRLFDGKNFEFGRWESSLNGTASAIDMIPKDIIICPWHYEKMKAYPSLPIFIEKGFRVLPTSWRKVDATKELILYSQKLKNPKMLGHLFTSWGKTDWLKYQPLEEGLKLLLDK
;
A
#
# COMPACT_ATOMS: atom_id res chain seq x y z
N MET A 1 22.46 -86.38 -7.46
CA MET A 1 23.48 -85.35 -7.40
C MET A 1 23.02 -84.22 -8.30
N LYS A 2 22.50 -83.09 -7.78
CA LYS A 2 22.04 -81.91 -8.49
C LYS A 2 22.99 -80.73 -8.19
N ALA A 3 23.65 -80.25 -9.20
CA ALA A 3 24.62 -79.18 -9.10
C ALA A 3 23.87 -77.84 -9.01
N PHE A 4 24.12 -77.05 -7.95
CA PHE A 4 23.70 -75.67 -7.83
C PHE A 4 24.70 -74.75 -8.54
N ARG A 5 24.19 -73.95 -9.52
CA ARG A 5 24.96 -72.87 -10.13
C ARG A 5 24.68 -71.59 -9.39
N PHE A 6 25.74 -70.97 -8.83
CA PHE A 6 25.75 -69.62 -8.26
C PHE A 6 25.88 -68.61 -9.45
N LEU A 7 24.98 -67.66 -9.48
CA LEU A 7 25.04 -66.47 -10.35
C LEU A 7 25.53 -65.26 -9.50
N PRO A 8 26.58 -64.52 -9.90
CA PRO A 8 26.96 -63.32 -9.17
C PRO A 8 26.04 -62.12 -9.52
N LEU A 9 25.48 -61.51 -8.49
CA LEU A 9 24.77 -60.26 -8.58
C LEU A 9 25.78 -59.13 -8.78
N PHE A 10 25.74 -58.49 -9.95
CA PHE A 10 26.44 -57.18 -10.18
C PHE A 10 25.58 -56.07 -9.61
N ALA A 11 26.00 -55.46 -8.52
CA ALA A 11 25.40 -54.23 -7.99
C ALA A 11 25.93 -53.01 -8.77
N CYS A 12 25.11 -52.46 -9.66
CA CYS A 12 25.38 -51.16 -10.28
C CYS A 12 25.13 -50.05 -9.23
N PHE A 13 26.19 -49.42 -8.72
CA PHE A 13 26.10 -48.18 -7.99
C PHE A 13 25.92 -47.04 -8.97
N LEU A 14 24.67 -46.53 -9.08
CA LEU A 14 24.38 -45.24 -9.74
C LEU A 14 24.81 -44.11 -8.79
N PHE A 15 25.93 -43.46 -9.13
CA PHE A 15 26.28 -42.16 -8.54
C PHE A 15 25.36 -41.10 -9.13
N ILE A 16 24.33 -40.68 -8.36
CA ILE A 16 23.56 -39.48 -8.66
C ILE A 16 24.43 -38.29 -8.20
N VAL A 17 25.11 -37.67 -9.15
CA VAL A 17 25.72 -36.35 -8.95
C VAL A 17 24.59 -35.34 -8.86
N GLY A 18 24.17 -35.03 -7.66
CA GLY A 18 23.25 -33.93 -7.39
C GLY A 18 23.94 -32.61 -7.70
N CYS A 19 23.66 -32.02 -8.86
CA CYS A 19 23.92 -30.58 -9.08
C CYS A 19 23.04 -29.79 -8.12
N THR A 20 23.59 -29.43 -6.97
CA THR A 20 23.03 -28.35 -6.15
C THR A 20 23.28 -27.03 -6.89
N SER A 21 22.35 -26.61 -7.73
CA SER A 21 22.28 -25.23 -8.16
C SER A 21 21.97 -24.41 -6.90
N SER A 22 22.98 -23.72 -6.36
CA SER A 22 22.77 -22.67 -5.38
C SER A 22 22.05 -21.53 -6.11
N THR A 23 20.72 -21.56 -6.12
CA THR A 23 19.94 -20.37 -6.39
C THR A 23 20.27 -19.43 -5.25
N THR A 24 21.09 -18.43 -5.52
CA THR A 24 21.25 -17.27 -4.66
C THR A 24 19.84 -16.68 -4.54
N GLU A 25 19.21 -16.85 -3.40
CA GLU A 25 17.92 -16.22 -3.11
C GLU A 25 18.13 -14.71 -3.25
N ILE A 26 17.54 -14.12 -4.29
CA ILE A 26 17.63 -12.68 -4.50
C ILE A 26 16.85 -12.05 -3.34
N LYS A 27 17.56 -11.39 -2.42
CA LYS A 27 16.96 -10.67 -1.29
C LYS A 27 16.02 -9.61 -1.86
N THR A 28 14.72 -9.79 -1.68
CA THR A 28 13.71 -8.86 -2.14
C THR A 28 13.22 -8.02 -0.98
N GLY A 29 13.69 -6.76 -0.90
CA GLY A 29 13.29 -5.80 0.12
C GLY A 29 13.98 -5.95 1.48
N PRO A 30 13.50 -5.22 2.50
CA PRO A 30 14.08 -5.20 3.83
C PRO A 30 13.91 -6.54 4.54
N GLY A 31 15.03 -7.06 5.09
CA GLY A 31 15.00 -8.24 5.95
C GLY A 31 14.37 -7.94 7.33
N PRO A 32 14.16 -8.99 8.16
CA PRO A 32 13.67 -8.81 9.52
C PRO A 32 14.53 -7.82 10.31
N GLY A 33 13.92 -6.77 10.86
CA GLY A 33 14.62 -5.73 11.62
C GLY A 33 15.41 -4.72 10.77
N GLU A 34 15.43 -4.85 9.46
CA GLU A 34 16.03 -3.85 8.58
C GLU A 34 15.12 -2.64 8.41
N THR A 35 15.71 -1.44 8.41
CA THR A 35 14.97 -0.19 8.21
C THR A 35 14.40 -0.11 6.79
N TRP A 36 13.10 0.12 6.69
CA TRP A 36 12.43 0.39 5.42
C TRP A 36 12.78 1.80 4.93
N ARG A 37 13.28 1.86 3.72
CA ARG A 37 13.58 3.09 2.98
C ARG A 37 12.70 3.07 1.75
N ALA A 38 11.44 3.49 1.96
CA ALA A 38 10.38 3.29 1.00
C ALA A 38 10.09 4.54 0.17
N VAL A 39 9.74 4.37 -1.10
CA VAL A 39 9.22 5.43 -1.97
C VAL A 39 7.82 5.08 -2.44
N HIS A 40 6.94 6.08 -2.54
CA HIS A 40 5.58 5.96 -3.02
C HIS A 40 5.47 6.53 -4.43
N PHE A 41 5.18 5.67 -5.40
CA PHE A 41 4.97 6.03 -6.80
C PHE A 41 3.48 6.11 -7.09
N LEU A 42 3.07 7.19 -7.73
CA LEU A 42 1.71 7.36 -8.24
C LEU A 42 1.70 8.20 -9.53
N GLY A 43 0.56 8.17 -10.23
CA GLY A 43 0.34 8.92 -11.46
C GLY A 43 0.98 8.28 -12.71
N TYR A 44 1.53 7.07 -12.62
CA TYR A 44 1.99 6.32 -13.79
C TYR A 44 0.82 5.48 -14.32
N GLU A 45 0.44 5.73 -15.56
CA GLU A 45 -0.84 5.26 -16.12
C GLU A 45 -0.67 4.24 -17.24
N THR A 46 0.55 4.10 -17.81
CA THR A 46 0.78 3.30 -19.01
C THR A 46 2.04 2.43 -18.89
N ASP A 47 2.08 1.33 -19.65
CA ASP A 47 3.28 0.50 -19.79
C ASP A 47 4.50 1.26 -20.31
N ARG A 48 4.29 2.34 -21.08
CA ARG A 48 5.38 3.20 -21.55
C ARG A 48 6.00 3.96 -20.39
N GLU A 49 5.19 4.51 -19.51
CA GLU A 49 5.65 5.24 -18.34
C GLU A 49 6.34 4.31 -17.33
N LEU A 50 5.81 3.08 -17.15
CA LEU A 50 6.51 2.07 -16.36
C LEU A 50 7.90 1.75 -16.91
N ARG A 51 8.06 1.63 -18.24
CA ARG A 51 9.39 1.43 -18.83
C ARG A 51 10.36 2.57 -18.59
N GLU A 52 9.88 3.81 -18.53
CA GLU A 52 10.73 4.94 -18.15
C GLU A 52 11.10 4.90 -16.67
N LEU A 53 10.14 4.58 -15.80
CA LEU A 53 10.37 4.42 -14.36
C LEU A 53 11.34 3.28 -14.06
N GLU A 54 11.25 2.16 -14.77
CA GLU A 54 12.18 1.01 -14.65
C GLU A 54 13.65 1.41 -14.77
N LYS A 55 13.97 2.43 -15.58
CA LYS A 55 15.34 2.92 -15.75
C LYS A 55 15.91 3.59 -14.50
N THR A 56 15.04 4.05 -13.59
CA THR A 56 15.45 4.71 -12.34
C THR A 56 15.68 3.73 -11.21
N ILE A 57 15.08 2.54 -11.27
CA ILE A 57 15.10 1.54 -10.19
C ILE A 57 16.52 1.13 -9.74
N PRO A 58 17.45 0.81 -10.64
CA PRO A 58 18.82 0.46 -10.21
C PRO A 58 19.49 1.58 -9.42
N LYS A 59 19.27 2.83 -9.83
CA LYS A 59 19.85 3.99 -9.15
C LYS A 59 19.21 4.25 -7.80
N LEU A 60 17.92 4.08 -7.67
CA LEU A 60 17.22 4.16 -6.38
C LEU A 60 17.72 3.08 -5.40
N ALA A 61 17.97 1.88 -5.90
CA ALA A 61 18.57 0.81 -5.08
C ALA A 61 20.00 1.18 -4.63
N GLU A 62 20.83 1.74 -5.52
CA GLU A 62 22.17 2.24 -5.16
C GLU A 62 22.11 3.37 -4.10
N MET A 63 21.10 4.23 -4.16
CA MET A 63 20.84 5.26 -3.14
C MET A 63 20.40 4.67 -1.81
N GLY A 64 19.99 3.40 -1.76
CA GLY A 64 19.58 2.69 -0.55
C GLY A 64 18.07 2.47 -0.41
N VAL A 65 17.26 2.81 -1.41
CA VAL A 65 15.82 2.46 -1.43
C VAL A 65 15.70 0.94 -1.46
N ASN A 66 14.83 0.38 -0.62
CA ASN A 66 14.59 -1.06 -0.53
C ASN A 66 13.11 -1.46 -0.61
N THR A 67 12.21 -0.49 -0.69
CA THR A 67 10.76 -0.73 -0.80
C THR A 67 10.14 0.30 -1.74
N VAL A 68 9.22 -0.13 -2.56
CA VAL A 68 8.35 0.70 -3.40
C VAL A 68 6.91 0.38 -3.05
N ILE A 69 6.10 1.40 -2.76
CA ILE A 69 4.64 1.34 -2.77
C ILE A 69 4.21 1.97 -4.09
N PHE A 70 3.38 1.27 -4.86
CA PHE A 70 2.98 1.70 -6.19
C PHE A 70 1.46 1.82 -6.29
N GLU A 71 0.96 3.04 -6.23
CA GLU A 71 -0.46 3.36 -6.40
C GLU A 71 -0.83 3.27 -7.88
N ILE A 72 -1.74 2.35 -8.20
CA ILE A 72 -2.12 2.03 -9.56
C ILE A 72 -3.58 2.33 -9.87
N ASP A 73 -4.46 2.12 -8.91
CA ASP A 73 -5.89 2.35 -9.01
C ASP A 73 -6.52 1.78 -10.30
N TYR A 74 -7.36 2.55 -10.96
CA TYR A 74 -8.01 2.18 -12.22
C TYR A 74 -7.11 2.28 -13.46
N ASN A 75 -5.83 2.61 -13.30
CA ASN A 75 -4.86 2.68 -14.40
C ASN A 75 -4.30 1.28 -14.79
N PHE A 76 -5.01 0.23 -14.40
CA PHE A 76 -4.67 -1.16 -14.74
C PHE A 76 -5.69 -1.77 -15.69
N ASN A 77 -5.23 -2.65 -16.58
CA ASN A 77 -6.10 -3.36 -17.53
C ASN A 77 -6.65 -4.62 -16.87
N PHE A 78 -7.64 -4.44 -15.99
CA PHE A 78 -8.32 -5.53 -15.30
C PHE A 78 -9.00 -6.47 -16.28
N ASN A 79 -8.90 -7.79 -16.04
CA ASN A 79 -9.58 -8.82 -16.79
C ASN A 79 -10.96 -9.15 -16.21
N SER A 80 -11.09 -9.12 -14.86
CA SER A 80 -12.35 -9.36 -14.16
C SER A 80 -13.35 -8.24 -14.46
N HIS A 81 -12.89 -7.00 -14.48
CA HIS A 81 -13.71 -5.79 -14.65
C HIS A 81 -13.09 -4.83 -15.66
N PRO A 82 -13.09 -5.18 -16.97
CA PRO A 82 -12.46 -4.34 -17.99
C PRO A 82 -13.14 -2.96 -18.16
N GLU A 83 -14.38 -2.80 -17.70
CA GLU A 83 -15.11 -1.53 -17.65
C GLU A 83 -14.52 -0.54 -16.65
N LEU A 84 -13.80 -1.01 -15.63
CA LEU A 84 -13.22 -0.15 -14.59
C LEU A 84 -11.84 0.41 -14.96
N ARG A 85 -11.31 0.08 -16.13
CA ARG A 85 -10.02 0.63 -16.56
C ARG A 85 -10.13 2.13 -16.88
N ARG A 86 -9.13 2.90 -16.48
CA ARG A 86 -8.98 4.31 -16.84
C ARG A 86 -7.99 4.47 -18.00
N GLY A 87 -8.29 5.38 -18.91
CA GLY A 87 -7.41 5.68 -20.04
C GLY A 87 -7.46 4.66 -21.19
N ALA A 88 -6.86 5.06 -22.33
CA ALA A 88 -6.90 4.28 -23.57
C ALA A 88 -5.87 3.13 -23.62
N SER A 89 -4.81 3.20 -22.82
CA SER A 89 -3.71 2.22 -22.82
C SER A 89 -3.17 2.01 -21.40
N PRO A 90 -4.01 1.50 -20.48
CA PRO A 90 -3.62 1.32 -19.08
C PRO A 90 -2.48 0.32 -18.94
N ILE A 91 -1.89 0.29 -17.75
CA ILE A 91 -0.85 -0.67 -17.38
C ILE A 91 -1.38 -2.10 -17.53
N THR A 92 -0.60 -2.95 -18.17
CA THR A 92 -0.96 -4.35 -18.39
C THR A 92 -0.38 -5.25 -17.29
N GLN A 93 -0.97 -6.43 -17.10
CA GLN A 93 -0.39 -7.48 -16.24
C GLN A 93 1.07 -7.77 -16.61
N LYS A 94 1.39 -7.84 -17.92
CA LYS A 94 2.76 -8.04 -18.39
C LYS A 94 3.68 -6.86 -18.03
N GLY A 95 3.18 -5.62 -18.12
CA GLY A 95 3.92 -4.42 -17.71
C GLY A 95 4.23 -4.41 -16.23
N SER A 96 3.23 -4.69 -15.40
CA SER A 96 3.38 -4.79 -13.94
C SER A 96 4.36 -5.90 -13.52
N HIS A 97 4.22 -7.09 -14.11
CA HIS A 97 5.13 -8.20 -13.82
C HIS A 97 6.59 -7.86 -14.15
N ARG A 98 6.86 -7.26 -15.31
CA ARG A 98 8.20 -6.82 -15.72
C ARG A 98 8.76 -5.76 -14.76
N PHE A 99 7.93 -4.77 -14.38
CA PHE A 99 8.32 -3.72 -13.42
C PHE A 99 8.67 -4.32 -12.07
N ALA A 100 7.81 -5.21 -11.56
CA ALA A 100 8.02 -5.91 -10.30
C ALA A 100 9.30 -6.78 -10.32
N GLU A 101 9.58 -7.46 -11.43
CA GLU A 101 10.84 -8.19 -11.59
C GLU A 101 12.06 -7.25 -11.57
N THR A 102 11.94 -6.09 -12.20
CA THR A 102 13.03 -5.07 -12.18
C THR A 102 13.29 -4.60 -10.75
N CYS A 103 12.26 -4.33 -9.96
CA CYS A 103 12.39 -3.99 -8.54
C CYS A 103 13.10 -5.12 -7.77
N ARG A 104 12.61 -6.35 -7.87
CA ARG A 104 13.19 -7.51 -7.17
C ARG A 104 14.64 -7.78 -7.54
N LYS A 105 15.00 -7.72 -8.83
CA LYS A 105 16.40 -7.88 -9.29
C LYS A 105 17.36 -6.86 -8.69
N ASN A 106 16.84 -5.71 -8.26
CA ASN A 106 17.59 -4.66 -7.59
C ASN A 106 17.42 -4.68 -6.05
N GLY A 107 16.87 -5.75 -5.47
CA GLY A 107 16.69 -5.89 -4.03
C GLY A 107 15.57 -5.02 -3.44
N ILE A 108 14.66 -4.52 -4.26
CA ILE A 108 13.54 -3.66 -3.85
C ILE A 108 12.26 -4.49 -3.77
N ARG A 109 11.60 -4.46 -2.61
CA ARG A 109 10.24 -4.98 -2.42
C ARG A 109 9.26 -4.06 -3.14
N ILE A 110 8.28 -4.64 -3.85
CA ILE A 110 7.19 -3.90 -4.49
C ILE A 110 5.86 -4.24 -3.85
N ILE A 111 5.10 -3.22 -3.51
CA ILE A 111 3.79 -3.31 -2.84
C ILE A 111 2.80 -2.51 -3.69
N PRO A 112 1.83 -3.15 -4.36
CA PRO A 112 0.78 -2.44 -5.07
C PRO A 112 -0.16 -1.75 -4.09
N GLU A 113 -0.69 -0.60 -4.51
CA GLU A 113 -1.69 0.16 -3.80
C GLU A 113 -2.92 0.39 -4.67
N PHE A 114 -4.09 0.28 -4.04
CA PHE A 114 -5.38 0.67 -4.60
C PHE A 114 -6.15 1.48 -3.57
N GLN A 115 -6.59 2.68 -3.96
CA GLN A 115 -7.33 3.58 -3.07
C GLN A 115 -8.73 3.06 -2.80
N CYS A 116 -8.97 2.73 -1.53
CA CYS A 116 -10.21 2.11 -1.05
C CYS A 116 -11.09 3.09 -0.27
N VAL A 117 -12.37 2.94 -0.44
CA VAL A 117 -13.45 3.75 0.16
C VAL A 117 -13.45 5.19 -0.35
N GLY A 118 -12.49 6.00 0.06
CA GLY A 118 -12.28 7.37 -0.42
C GLY A 118 -11.66 7.43 -1.81
N HIS A 119 -11.41 8.65 -2.28
CA HIS A 119 -10.75 8.92 -3.56
C HIS A 119 -11.40 8.25 -4.77
N GLN A 120 -12.74 8.14 -4.77
CA GLN A 120 -13.50 7.66 -5.94
C GLN A 120 -13.89 8.78 -6.91
N SER A 121 -13.32 9.97 -6.69
CA SER A 121 -13.33 11.11 -7.60
C SER A 121 -12.15 12.01 -7.32
N TRP A 122 -11.79 12.85 -8.29
CA TRP A 122 -10.86 13.93 -8.11
C TRP A 122 -11.38 15.17 -8.85
N GLU A 123 -11.53 16.29 -8.17
CA GLU A 123 -12.16 17.48 -8.71
C GLU A 123 -13.54 17.14 -9.33
N GLU A 124 -13.79 17.49 -10.59
CA GLU A 124 -15.04 17.20 -11.31
C GLU A 124 -15.11 15.75 -11.85
N GLU A 125 -13.97 15.03 -11.89
CA GLU A 125 -13.92 13.67 -12.44
C GLU A 125 -14.32 12.62 -11.40
N THR A 126 -15.40 11.87 -11.66
CA THR A 126 -15.77 10.66 -10.93
C THR A 126 -15.07 9.45 -11.56
N PHE A 127 -14.50 8.56 -10.74
CA PHE A 127 -13.73 7.42 -11.21
C PHE A 127 -14.63 6.24 -11.66
N PRO A 128 -14.09 5.31 -12.46
CA PRO A 128 -14.86 4.29 -13.15
C PRO A 128 -15.83 3.50 -12.28
N LEU A 129 -15.46 3.13 -11.05
CA LEU A 129 -16.35 2.37 -10.17
C LEU A 129 -17.71 3.04 -9.97
N LEU A 130 -17.72 4.33 -9.67
CA LEU A 130 -18.96 5.05 -9.41
C LEU A 130 -19.64 5.59 -10.67
N VAL A 131 -18.91 5.65 -11.79
CA VAL A 131 -19.48 5.93 -13.10
C VAL A 131 -20.26 4.72 -13.63
N GLU A 132 -19.65 3.53 -13.61
CA GLU A 132 -20.25 2.30 -14.11
C GLU A 132 -21.29 1.72 -13.14
N PHE A 133 -21.08 1.90 -11.83
CA PHE A 133 -21.95 1.39 -10.76
C PHE A 133 -22.39 2.52 -9.80
N PRO A 134 -23.25 3.46 -10.24
CA PRO A 134 -23.64 4.62 -9.41
C PRO A 134 -24.34 4.24 -8.10
N HIS A 135 -24.89 3.04 -8.00
CA HIS A 135 -25.51 2.51 -6.79
C HIS A 135 -24.50 2.06 -5.72
N PHE A 136 -23.19 2.13 -6.04
CA PHE A 136 -22.11 1.94 -5.08
C PHE A 136 -21.70 3.25 -4.40
N ASP A 137 -22.14 4.40 -4.92
CA ASP A 137 -21.84 5.70 -4.30
C ASP A 137 -22.47 5.78 -2.90
N LEU A 138 -21.67 6.15 -1.91
CA LEU A 138 -22.10 6.37 -0.53
C LEU A 138 -23.15 7.49 -0.42
N THR A 139 -23.06 8.50 -1.31
CA THR A 139 -23.90 9.71 -1.29
C THR A 139 -24.54 9.98 -2.65
N PRO A 140 -25.35 9.03 -3.17
CA PRO A 140 -25.88 9.09 -4.53
C PRO A 140 -26.75 10.36 -4.74
N GLY A 141 -26.38 11.15 -5.77
CA GLY A 141 -27.10 12.36 -6.16
C GLY A 141 -26.93 13.57 -5.23
N ALA A 142 -26.20 13.45 -4.12
CA ALA A 142 -26.05 14.55 -3.15
C ALA A 142 -25.09 15.67 -3.63
N PHE A 143 -24.11 15.33 -4.44
CA PHE A 143 -23.03 16.25 -4.86
C PHE A 143 -22.87 16.23 -6.39
N PRO A 144 -23.74 16.91 -7.16
CA PRO A 144 -23.57 17.02 -8.60
C PRO A 144 -22.20 17.55 -8.95
N ASP A 145 -21.55 16.97 -9.98
CA ASP A 145 -20.22 17.34 -10.45
C ASP A 145 -19.16 17.42 -9.32
N ASN A 146 -19.33 16.61 -8.26
CA ASN A 146 -18.51 16.55 -7.04
C ASN A 146 -18.41 17.90 -6.29
N THR A 147 -19.29 18.85 -6.58
CA THR A 147 -19.27 20.17 -5.92
C THR A 147 -19.59 20.05 -4.44
N GLY A 148 -18.72 20.58 -3.59
CA GLY A 148 -18.90 20.64 -2.13
C GLY A 148 -18.33 19.47 -1.34
N ILE A 149 -17.75 18.48 -2.03
CA ILE A 149 -16.96 17.40 -1.39
C ILE A 149 -15.50 17.44 -1.86
N TYR A 150 -14.63 16.78 -1.11
CA TYR A 150 -13.24 16.60 -1.51
C TYR A 150 -13.09 15.45 -2.49
N CYS A 151 -13.65 14.30 -2.15
CA CYS A 151 -13.73 13.13 -3.02
C CYS A 151 -15.00 12.32 -2.71
N ARG A 152 -15.42 11.49 -3.67
CA ARG A 152 -16.49 10.51 -3.46
C ARG A 152 -15.94 9.31 -2.69
N GLU A 153 -16.88 8.63 -2.03
CA GLU A 153 -16.64 7.40 -1.28
C GLU A 153 -17.63 6.33 -1.74
N TRP A 154 -17.23 5.07 -1.72
CA TRP A 154 -18.18 3.99 -1.95
C TRP A 154 -18.90 3.57 -0.66
N ASP A 155 -20.08 2.97 -0.80
CA ASP A 155 -20.88 2.48 0.32
C ASP A 155 -20.26 1.21 0.93
N VAL A 156 -19.65 1.36 2.09
CA VAL A 156 -19.02 0.27 2.86
C VAL A 156 -20.00 -0.80 3.36
N LEU A 157 -21.31 -0.54 3.30
CA LEU A 157 -22.36 -1.50 3.66
C LEU A 157 -22.86 -2.30 2.46
N ASN A 158 -22.49 -1.94 1.24
CA ASN A 158 -22.86 -2.68 0.05
C ASN A 158 -21.87 -3.84 -0.22
N PRO A 159 -22.29 -5.11 -0.02
CA PRO A 159 -21.38 -6.24 -0.17
C PRO A 159 -20.93 -6.48 -1.62
N GLN A 160 -21.64 -5.96 -2.62
CA GLN A 160 -21.26 -6.10 -4.03
C GLN A 160 -20.00 -5.29 -4.35
N VAL A 161 -19.80 -4.14 -3.68
CA VAL A 161 -18.56 -3.36 -3.81
C VAL A 161 -17.36 -4.21 -3.38
N ASN A 162 -17.44 -4.82 -2.19
CA ASN A 162 -16.35 -5.65 -1.67
C ASN A 162 -16.02 -6.80 -2.62
N SER A 163 -17.04 -7.50 -3.15
CA SER A 163 -16.82 -8.60 -4.10
C SER A 163 -16.01 -8.16 -5.31
N MET A 164 -16.38 -7.03 -5.90
CA MET A 164 -15.71 -6.46 -7.08
C MET A 164 -14.29 -5.99 -6.75
N ILE A 165 -14.13 -5.19 -5.69
CA ILE A 165 -12.83 -4.64 -5.30
C ILE A 165 -11.83 -5.75 -4.94
N PHE A 166 -12.28 -6.83 -4.31
CA PHE A 166 -11.43 -7.97 -3.99
C PHE A 166 -10.91 -8.69 -5.25
N GLU A 167 -11.71 -8.77 -6.31
CA GLU A 167 -11.24 -9.30 -7.60
C GLU A 167 -10.16 -8.40 -8.22
N LEU A 168 -10.30 -7.05 -8.13
CA LEU A 168 -9.27 -6.13 -8.58
C LEU A 168 -7.97 -6.26 -7.75
N MET A 169 -8.08 -6.34 -6.42
CA MET A 169 -6.92 -6.56 -5.54
C MET A 169 -6.19 -7.86 -5.88
N ASP A 170 -6.92 -8.93 -6.14
CA ASP A 170 -6.35 -10.23 -6.50
C ASP A 170 -5.56 -10.16 -7.81
N GLU A 171 -6.10 -9.50 -8.84
CA GLU A 171 -5.38 -9.29 -10.10
C GLU A 171 -4.10 -8.47 -9.90
N LEU A 172 -4.13 -7.43 -9.05
CA LEU A 172 -2.95 -6.63 -8.74
C LEU A 172 -1.90 -7.43 -7.96
N ILE A 173 -2.31 -8.21 -6.94
CA ILE A 173 -1.40 -9.10 -6.20
C ILE A 173 -0.69 -10.06 -7.17
N GLU A 174 -1.43 -10.68 -8.08
CA GLU A 174 -0.88 -11.60 -9.08
C GLU A 174 0.02 -10.88 -10.09
N ALA A 175 -0.39 -9.73 -10.61
CA ALA A 175 0.37 -8.95 -11.59
C ALA A 175 1.72 -8.50 -11.06
N PHE A 176 1.80 -8.12 -9.79
CA PHE A 176 3.05 -7.71 -9.14
C PHE A 176 3.75 -8.87 -8.42
N ASN A 177 3.14 -10.07 -8.34
CA ASN A 177 3.58 -11.17 -7.49
C ASN A 177 3.92 -10.66 -6.07
N ALA A 178 2.96 -9.94 -5.48
CA ALA A 178 3.16 -9.16 -4.27
C ALA A 178 2.92 -10.02 -3.00
N ASP A 179 3.69 -9.74 -1.95
CA ASP A 179 3.56 -10.31 -0.60
C ASP A 179 2.92 -9.33 0.39
N ALA A 180 2.56 -8.13 -0.07
CA ALA A 180 1.85 -7.11 0.68
C ALA A 180 0.99 -6.26 -0.25
N PHE A 181 -0.02 -5.60 0.32
CA PHE A 181 -0.94 -4.72 -0.38
C PHE A 181 -1.25 -3.47 0.46
N HIS A 182 -1.22 -2.29 -0.16
CA HIS A 182 -1.63 -1.04 0.48
C HIS A 182 -3.04 -0.68 0.03
N VAL A 183 -3.96 -0.48 0.97
CA VAL A 183 -5.38 -0.26 0.68
C VAL A 183 -5.78 1.22 0.63
N GLY A 184 -4.82 2.15 0.70
CA GLY A 184 -5.13 3.58 0.79
C GLY A 184 -5.88 3.91 2.07
N MET A 185 -7.19 4.20 1.98
CA MET A 185 -8.09 4.46 3.10
C MET A 185 -7.91 5.83 3.78
N ASP A 186 -7.17 6.73 3.15
CA ASP A 186 -7.02 8.11 3.62
C ASP A 186 -8.23 8.97 3.23
N GLU A 187 -8.35 10.08 3.92
CA GLU A 187 -9.27 11.18 3.61
C GLU A 187 -10.74 10.77 3.43
N VAL A 188 -11.18 9.73 4.15
CA VAL A 188 -12.57 9.28 4.21
C VAL A 188 -13.36 10.20 5.15
N PHE A 189 -14.28 11.00 4.60
CA PHE A 189 -14.96 12.08 5.32
C PHE A 189 -16.48 11.90 5.46
N LEU A 190 -17.13 11.08 4.60
CA LEU A 190 -18.59 11.06 4.42
C LEU A 190 -19.31 9.92 5.15
N LEU A 191 -18.57 8.97 5.76
CA LEU A 191 -19.17 7.88 6.51
C LEU A 191 -20.07 8.42 7.66
N GLY A 192 -21.30 7.93 7.75
CA GLY A 192 -22.27 8.35 8.75
C GLY A 192 -22.91 9.71 8.49
N SER A 193 -22.56 10.39 7.39
CA SER A 193 -23.07 11.74 7.07
C SER A 193 -24.56 11.75 6.75
N GLU A 194 -25.16 12.93 6.87
CA GLU A 194 -26.58 13.18 6.54
C GLU A 194 -26.90 12.88 5.05
N HIS A 195 -25.89 12.90 4.19
CA HIS A 195 -26.02 12.68 2.75
C HIS A 195 -25.95 11.21 2.33
N SER A 196 -25.61 10.32 3.26
CA SER A 196 -25.54 8.89 2.98
C SER A 196 -26.82 8.16 3.35
N PRO A 197 -27.62 7.63 2.41
CA PRO A 197 -28.84 6.92 2.72
C PRO A 197 -28.62 5.65 3.55
N SER A 198 -27.49 4.95 3.34
CA SER A 198 -27.18 3.67 3.98
C SER A 198 -26.54 3.83 5.36
N THR A 199 -25.72 4.89 5.56
CA THR A 199 -24.89 5.05 6.76
C THR A 199 -25.30 6.22 7.66
N LYS A 200 -26.25 7.07 7.24
CA LYS A 200 -26.74 8.20 8.03
C LYS A 200 -27.05 7.83 9.47
N GLY A 201 -26.43 8.56 10.41
CA GLY A 201 -26.65 8.39 11.85
C GLY A 201 -26.00 7.14 12.46
N LYS A 202 -25.26 6.35 11.69
CA LYS A 202 -24.42 5.26 12.20
C LYS A 202 -23.05 5.79 12.66
N ASP A 203 -22.39 5.08 13.55
CA ASP A 203 -21.07 5.43 14.04
C ASP A 203 -20.00 5.35 12.94
N PRO A 204 -19.31 6.45 12.59
CA PRO A 204 -18.30 6.44 11.52
C PRO A 204 -17.11 5.53 11.84
N GLY A 205 -16.76 5.36 13.10
CA GLY A 205 -15.66 4.48 13.52
C GLY A 205 -16.01 3.01 13.32
N GLU A 206 -17.23 2.59 13.65
CA GLU A 206 -17.70 1.23 13.37
C GLU A 206 -17.75 0.94 11.86
N LEU A 207 -18.24 1.91 11.07
CA LEU A 207 -18.28 1.78 9.60
C LEU A 207 -16.89 1.69 9.00
N TYR A 208 -15.96 2.53 9.46
CA TYR A 208 -14.57 2.53 8.99
C TYR A 208 -13.84 1.25 9.40
N ALA A 209 -14.03 0.81 10.66
CA ALA A 209 -13.50 -0.45 11.15
C ALA A 209 -14.05 -1.65 10.36
N LYS A 210 -15.34 -1.65 10.00
CA LYS A 210 -15.94 -2.68 9.16
C LYS A 210 -15.23 -2.78 7.81
N ALA A 211 -15.04 -1.65 7.12
CA ALA A 211 -14.36 -1.63 5.83
C ALA A 211 -12.92 -2.19 5.93
N ILE A 212 -12.16 -1.76 6.93
CA ILE A 212 -10.80 -2.25 7.19
C ILE A 212 -10.80 -3.76 7.47
N ASN A 213 -11.70 -4.24 8.32
CA ASN A 213 -11.80 -5.66 8.67
C ASN A 213 -12.18 -6.54 7.47
N ASP A 214 -13.03 -6.06 6.57
CA ASP A 214 -13.39 -6.78 5.35
C ASP A 214 -12.16 -6.95 4.44
N MET A 215 -11.41 -5.89 4.20
CA MET A 215 -10.15 -5.94 3.43
C MET A 215 -9.09 -6.81 4.11
N TYR A 216 -8.94 -6.69 5.42
CA TYR A 216 -8.02 -7.53 6.20
C TYR A 216 -8.38 -9.02 6.09
N ASN A 217 -9.65 -9.37 6.17
CA ASN A 217 -10.09 -10.75 6.03
C ASN A 217 -9.80 -11.30 4.64
N HIS A 218 -9.98 -10.49 3.59
CA HIS A 218 -9.64 -10.88 2.23
C HIS A 218 -8.11 -10.99 2.03
N LEU A 219 -7.37 -9.94 2.30
CA LEU A 219 -5.94 -9.82 1.99
C LEU A 219 -5.09 -10.70 2.93
N VAL A 220 -5.24 -10.54 4.24
CA VAL A 220 -4.35 -11.19 5.20
C VAL A 220 -4.77 -12.63 5.44
N LYS A 221 -6.05 -12.87 5.77
CA LYS A 221 -6.54 -14.21 6.06
C LYS A 221 -6.82 -15.04 4.81
N GLY A 222 -7.29 -14.42 3.74
CA GLY A 222 -7.65 -15.07 2.49
C GLY A 222 -6.46 -15.27 1.55
N ARG A 223 -5.66 -14.22 1.32
CA ARG A 223 -4.53 -14.25 0.36
C ARG A 223 -3.16 -14.43 1.02
N GLY A 224 -3.04 -14.26 2.33
CA GLY A 224 -1.79 -14.41 3.08
C GLY A 224 -0.76 -13.31 2.82
N VAL A 225 -1.21 -12.12 2.38
CA VAL A 225 -0.35 -10.95 2.14
C VAL A 225 -0.43 -9.97 3.31
N GLU A 226 0.62 -9.20 3.56
CA GLU A 226 0.57 -8.12 4.56
C GLU A 226 -0.34 -6.98 4.07
N MET A 227 -1.02 -6.31 4.99
CA MET A 227 -1.86 -5.16 4.68
C MET A 227 -1.24 -3.88 5.23
N LEU A 228 -1.18 -2.84 4.38
CA LEU A 228 -0.78 -1.48 4.74
C LEU A 228 -1.95 -0.52 4.50
N MET A 229 -2.00 0.60 5.24
CA MET A 229 -2.96 1.67 5.01
C MET A 229 -2.46 3.03 5.52
N TRP A 230 -3.01 4.11 4.99
CA TRP A 230 -2.79 5.45 5.54
C TRP A 230 -3.41 5.59 6.94
N GLY A 231 -2.81 6.42 7.78
CA GLY A 231 -3.12 6.47 9.21
C GLY A 231 -4.00 7.64 9.66
N ASP A 232 -4.28 8.61 8.81
CA ASP A 232 -4.94 9.87 9.16
C ASP A 232 -6.33 9.66 9.78
N ARG A 233 -7.13 8.75 9.24
CA ARG A 233 -8.49 8.49 9.77
C ARG A 233 -8.52 7.72 11.08
N LEU A 234 -7.38 7.15 11.52
CA LEU A 234 -7.25 6.45 12.81
C LEU A 234 -6.68 7.35 13.94
N PHE A 235 -6.30 8.58 13.64
CA PHE A 235 -5.73 9.51 14.59
C PHE A 235 -6.73 10.62 14.95
N ASP A 236 -7.05 10.78 16.26
CA ASP A 236 -8.06 11.73 16.72
C ASP A 236 -7.51 13.17 16.74
N GLY A 237 -7.90 13.94 15.73
CA GLY A 237 -7.48 15.35 15.61
C GLY A 237 -8.03 16.29 16.67
N LYS A 238 -9.16 15.94 17.30
CA LYS A 238 -9.78 16.81 18.35
C LYS A 238 -8.90 16.92 19.59
N ASN A 239 -8.19 15.84 19.93
CA ASN A 239 -7.34 15.78 21.12
C ASN A 239 -5.93 16.35 20.90
N PHE A 240 -5.50 16.52 19.64
CA PHE A 240 -4.12 16.86 19.31
C PHE A 240 -3.96 18.11 18.43
N GLU A 241 -5.02 18.87 18.21
CA GLU A 241 -5.03 20.11 17.42
C GLU A 241 -4.53 19.95 15.98
N PHE A 242 -4.66 18.72 15.40
CA PHE A 242 -4.40 18.49 14.00
C PHE A 242 -5.61 18.84 13.15
N GLY A 243 -5.36 19.32 11.94
CA GLY A 243 -6.39 19.64 10.96
C GLY A 243 -7.04 18.38 10.36
N ARG A 244 -8.12 18.60 9.64
CA ARG A 244 -8.93 17.53 9.02
C ARG A 244 -8.18 16.61 8.06
N TRP A 245 -7.02 17.05 7.58
CA TRP A 245 -6.23 16.27 6.62
C TRP A 245 -5.44 15.16 7.35
N GLU A 246 -4.53 15.53 8.21
CA GLU A 246 -3.62 14.59 8.89
C GLU A 246 -4.29 13.82 10.06
N SER A 247 -5.60 14.02 10.28
CA SER A 247 -6.33 13.44 11.41
C SER A 247 -7.83 13.36 11.18
N SER A 248 -8.51 12.50 11.93
CA SER A 248 -9.96 12.38 11.92
C SER A 248 -10.60 13.46 12.82
N LEU A 249 -11.54 14.22 12.23
CA LEU A 249 -12.48 15.09 12.93
C LEU A 249 -13.93 14.61 12.80
N ASN A 250 -14.18 13.58 12.01
CA ASN A 250 -15.50 13.04 11.66
C ASN A 250 -15.88 11.78 12.45
N GLY A 251 -15.05 11.35 13.42
CA GLY A 251 -15.39 10.24 14.32
C GLY A 251 -14.79 8.88 13.93
N THR A 252 -14.12 8.76 12.79
CA THR A 252 -13.51 7.49 12.34
C THR A 252 -12.36 7.00 13.22
N ALA A 253 -11.75 7.88 14.03
CA ALA A 253 -10.59 7.54 14.85
C ALA A 253 -10.83 6.41 15.86
N SER A 254 -12.05 6.22 16.35
CA SER A 254 -12.39 5.12 17.26
C SER A 254 -12.16 3.73 16.66
N ALA A 255 -12.11 3.62 15.32
CA ALA A 255 -11.79 2.39 14.62
C ALA A 255 -10.42 1.82 15.01
N ILE A 256 -9.49 2.64 15.49
CA ILE A 256 -8.15 2.21 15.92
C ILE A 256 -8.18 1.03 16.90
N ASP A 257 -9.19 0.95 17.76
CA ASP A 257 -9.34 -0.12 18.75
C ASP A 257 -10.10 -1.36 18.22
N MET A 258 -10.74 -1.25 17.04
CA MET A 258 -11.61 -2.27 16.47
C MET A 258 -10.98 -3.07 15.32
N ILE A 259 -9.72 -2.78 14.96
CA ILE A 259 -9.02 -3.38 13.82
C ILE A 259 -7.81 -4.22 14.24
N PRO A 260 -7.39 -5.20 13.41
CA PRO A 260 -6.21 -6.04 13.67
C PRO A 260 -4.92 -5.23 13.81
N LYS A 261 -4.03 -5.66 14.73
CA LYS A 261 -2.83 -4.89 15.09
C LYS A 261 -1.58 -5.23 14.28
N ASP A 262 -1.66 -6.22 13.42
CA ASP A 262 -0.61 -6.59 12.47
C ASP A 262 -0.67 -5.80 11.15
N ILE A 263 -1.70 -4.98 10.95
CA ILE A 263 -1.74 -3.97 9.88
C ILE A 263 -0.58 -2.97 10.05
N ILE A 264 0.07 -2.59 8.96
CA ILE A 264 1.08 -1.53 8.95
C ILE A 264 0.38 -0.18 8.71
N ILE A 265 0.53 0.74 9.65
CA ILE A 265 -0.05 2.08 9.54
C ILE A 265 0.99 3.06 9.00
N CYS A 266 0.60 3.81 7.96
CA CYS A 266 1.42 4.81 7.29
C CYS A 266 0.89 6.23 7.63
N PRO A 267 1.20 6.80 8.82
CA PRO A 267 0.81 8.16 9.14
C PRO A 267 1.65 9.15 8.32
N TRP A 268 1.02 10.16 7.77
CA TRP A 268 1.69 11.17 6.95
C TRP A 268 1.67 12.54 7.62
N HIS A 269 2.84 13.23 7.58
CA HIS A 269 3.04 14.55 8.16
C HIS A 269 3.97 15.36 7.25
N TYR A 270 3.51 16.55 6.85
CA TYR A 270 4.18 17.37 5.84
C TYR A 270 4.78 18.64 6.39
N GLU A 271 4.50 18.96 7.65
CA GLU A 271 5.04 20.13 8.33
C GLU A 271 6.09 19.71 9.37
N LYS A 272 7.08 20.58 9.56
CA LYS A 272 8.05 20.41 10.63
C LYS A 272 7.40 20.68 11.98
N MET A 273 7.43 19.68 12.86
CA MET A 273 6.80 19.76 14.19
C MET A 273 7.81 19.36 15.28
N LYS A 274 7.59 19.84 16.51
CA LYS A 274 8.38 19.44 17.68
C LYS A 274 8.11 17.99 18.12
N ALA A 275 6.92 17.49 17.83
CA ALA A 275 6.48 16.13 18.14
C ALA A 275 5.44 15.67 17.12
N TYR A 276 5.41 14.36 16.88
CA TYR A 276 4.44 13.69 16.02
C TYR A 276 3.69 12.63 16.86
N PRO A 277 2.67 13.04 17.61
CA PRO A 277 2.00 12.17 18.60
C PRO A 277 1.31 10.96 18.00
N SER A 278 0.97 10.98 16.73
CA SER A 278 0.42 9.82 16.01
C SER A 278 1.35 8.59 16.09
N LEU A 279 2.68 8.80 16.00
CA LEU A 279 3.64 7.71 15.98
C LEU A 279 3.66 6.90 17.28
N PRO A 280 3.88 7.49 18.47
CA PRO A 280 3.81 6.74 19.72
C PRO A 280 2.42 6.13 19.96
N ILE A 281 1.33 6.82 19.61
CA ILE A 281 -0.03 6.31 19.78
C ILE A 281 -0.24 5.02 18.97
N PHE A 282 0.12 4.98 17.69
CA PHE A 282 0.00 3.77 16.90
C PHE A 282 0.87 2.63 17.44
N ILE A 283 2.09 2.94 17.89
CA ILE A 283 3.00 1.96 18.52
C ILE A 283 2.38 1.39 19.81
N GLU A 284 1.85 2.22 20.68
CA GLU A 284 1.20 1.85 21.95
C GLU A 284 -0.06 1.00 21.69
N LYS A 285 -0.82 1.33 20.65
CA LYS A 285 -1.96 0.53 20.19
C LYS A 285 -1.56 -0.80 19.56
N GLY A 286 -0.27 -1.06 19.35
CA GLY A 286 0.26 -2.34 18.90
C GLY A 286 0.64 -2.41 17.44
N PHE A 287 0.43 -1.37 16.65
CA PHE A 287 0.71 -1.37 15.21
C PHE A 287 2.20 -1.24 14.88
N ARG A 288 2.58 -1.75 13.72
CA ARG A 288 3.81 -1.38 13.02
C ARG A 288 3.56 -0.06 12.28
N VAL A 289 4.56 0.82 12.25
CA VAL A 289 4.38 2.20 11.76
C VAL A 289 5.44 2.54 10.71
N LEU A 290 4.99 3.08 9.58
CA LEU A 290 5.82 3.57 8.49
C LEU A 290 5.51 5.06 8.22
N PRO A 291 6.13 6.00 8.95
CA PRO A 291 5.86 7.43 8.80
C PRO A 291 6.17 7.93 7.40
N THR A 292 5.34 8.83 6.90
CA THR A 292 5.40 9.32 5.52
C THR A 292 5.59 10.83 5.47
N SER A 293 6.52 11.30 4.64
CA SER A 293 6.76 12.72 4.39
C SER A 293 6.63 13.08 2.91
N TRP A 294 6.44 14.38 2.67
CA TRP A 294 6.35 14.97 1.35
C TRP A 294 7.42 16.08 1.18
N ARG A 295 7.36 16.86 0.18
CA ARG A 295 8.21 17.89 -0.44
C ARG A 295 9.14 18.77 0.46
N LYS A 296 8.89 18.91 1.74
CA LYS A 296 9.69 19.77 2.65
C LYS A 296 10.84 18.97 3.28
N VAL A 297 12.06 19.30 2.93
CA VAL A 297 13.28 18.62 3.42
C VAL A 297 13.39 18.69 4.95
N ASP A 298 13.16 19.85 5.53
CA ASP A 298 13.27 20.04 6.98
C ASP A 298 12.19 19.28 7.76
N ALA A 299 10.96 19.19 7.24
CA ALA A 299 9.89 18.38 7.79
C ALA A 299 10.24 16.89 7.72
N THR A 300 10.72 16.42 6.56
CA THR A 300 11.18 15.04 6.35
C THR A 300 12.28 14.66 7.35
N LYS A 301 13.29 15.51 7.50
CA LYS A 301 14.41 15.27 8.45
C LYS A 301 13.91 15.21 9.90
N GLU A 302 13.04 16.13 10.30
CA GLU A 302 12.53 16.15 11.68
C GLU A 302 11.67 14.91 11.97
N LEU A 303 10.80 14.50 11.04
CA LEU A 303 9.97 13.30 11.18
C LEU A 303 10.84 12.04 11.31
N ILE A 304 11.89 11.89 10.50
CA ILE A 304 12.83 10.77 10.58
C ILE A 304 13.55 10.78 11.94
N LEU A 305 14.12 11.91 12.34
CA LEU A 305 14.83 12.02 13.62
C LEU A 305 13.92 11.75 14.82
N TYR A 306 12.67 12.23 14.78
CA TYR A 306 11.68 11.93 15.82
C TYR A 306 11.38 10.43 15.88
N SER A 307 11.15 9.79 14.72
CA SER A 307 10.90 8.35 14.62
C SER A 307 12.05 7.53 15.23
N GLN A 308 13.30 7.89 14.92
CA GLN A 308 14.49 7.22 15.44
C GLN A 308 14.64 7.36 16.96
N LYS A 309 14.26 8.52 17.53
CA LYS A 309 14.27 8.76 19.00
C LYS A 309 13.34 7.84 19.77
N LEU A 310 12.27 7.34 19.16
CA LEU A 310 11.32 6.42 19.79
C LEU A 310 11.95 5.04 20.09
N LYS A 311 13.01 4.64 19.38
CA LYS A 311 13.76 3.38 19.57
C LYS A 311 12.86 2.15 19.72
N ASN A 312 11.81 2.04 18.91
CA ASN A 312 10.84 0.98 19.01
C ASN A 312 10.91 0.07 17.76
N PRO A 313 10.95 -1.27 17.90
CA PRO A 313 11.05 -2.19 16.77
C PRO A 313 9.82 -2.19 15.85
N LYS A 314 8.69 -1.63 16.28
CA LYS A 314 7.50 -1.43 15.46
C LYS A 314 7.64 -0.24 14.51
N MET A 315 8.63 0.63 14.70
CA MET A 315 8.97 1.70 13.77
C MET A 315 9.78 1.11 12.62
N LEU A 316 9.13 0.92 11.46
CA LEU A 316 9.73 0.19 10.34
C LEU A 316 10.79 1.00 9.59
N GLY A 317 10.62 2.32 9.51
CA GLY A 317 11.52 3.18 8.75
C GLY A 317 10.83 4.45 8.28
N HIS A 318 10.90 4.75 6.97
CA HIS A 318 10.30 5.96 6.41
C HIS A 318 9.81 5.75 4.97
N LEU A 319 8.69 6.38 4.63
CA LEU A 319 8.10 6.42 3.30
C LEU A 319 8.19 7.85 2.74
N PHE A 320 8.76 8.00 1.56
CA PHE A 320 8.81 9.27 0.83
C PHE A 320 7.75 9.28 -0.25
N THR A 321 6.86 10.28 -0.24
CA THR A 321 5.87 10.50 -1.30
C THR A 321 6.12 11.82 -2.03
N SER A 322 5.57 11.93 -3.25
CA SER A 322 5.60 13.17 -4.04
C SER A 322 4.19 13.65 -4.42
N TRP A 323 3.18 12.83 -4.16
CA TRP A 323 1.79 13.03 -4.60
C TRP A 323 1.68 13.42 -6.08
N GLY A 324 2.45 12.74 -6.91
CA GLY A 324 2.52 12.92 -8.35
C GLY A 324 3.85 12.45 -8.93
N LYS A 325 3.98 12.51 -10.26
CA LYS A 325 5.24 12.19 -10.93
C LYS A 325 6.34 13.19 -10.54
N THR A 326 7.52 12.68 -10.23
CA THR A 326 8.69 13.50 -9.92
C THR A 326 9.97 12.85 -10.46
N ASP A 327 11.05 13.65 -10.60
CA ASP A 327 12.39 13.10 -10.81
C ASP A 327 12.97 12.62 -9.47
N TRP A 328 12.70 11.36 -9.15
CA TRP A 328 13.12 10.73 -7.89
C TRP A 328 14.62 10.78 -7.65
N LEU A 329 15.42 10.83 -8.72
CA LEU A 329 16.88 10.89 -8.58
C LEU A 329 17.37 12.28 -8.17
N LYS A 330 16.49 13.31 -8.24
CA LYS A 330 16.77 14.69 -7.81
C LYS A 330 15.82 15.14 -6.69
N TYR A 331 15.03 14.23 -6.13
CA TYR A 331 14.06 14.56 -5.10
C TYR A 331 14.75 14.75 -3.75
N GLN A 332 14.96 16.02 -3.38
CA GLN A 332 15.74 16.40 -2.20
C GLN A 332 15.27 15.76 -0.88
N PRO A 333 13.94 15.65 -0.58
CA PRO A 333 13.50 14.96 0.63
C PRO A 333 13.98 13.50 0.70
N LEU A 334 13.98 12.78 -0.43
CA LEU A 334 14.52 11.43 -0.51
C LEU A 334 16.03 11.41 -0.27
N GLU A 335 16.79 12.22 -0.99
CA GLU A 335 18.25 12.27 -0.87
C GLU A 335 18.69 12.56 0.58
N GLU A 336 18.16 13.62 1.16
CA GLU A 336 18.52 14.05 2.52
C GLU A 336 17.98 13.09 3.61
N GLY A 337 16.79 12.51 3.39
CA GLY A 337 16.23 11.53 4.31
C GLY A 337 17.00 10.21 4.31
N LEU A 338 17.44 9.73 3.15
CA LEU A 338 18.24 8.50 3.03
C LEU A 338 19.58 8.63 3.77
N LYS A 339 20.24 9.79 3.75
CA LYS A 339 21.46 10.03 4.53
C LYS A 339 21.24 9.74 6.02
N LEU A 340 20.12 10.23 6.60
CA LEU A 340 19.78 9.98 8.02
C LEU A 340 19.39 8.53 8.33
N LEU A 341 18.87 7.80 7.34
CA LEU A 341 18.45 6.40 7.52
C LEU A 341 19.60 5.40 7.32
N LEU A 342 20.67 5.79 6.62
CA LEU A 342 21.84 4.97 6.32
C LEU A 342 23.00 5.22 7.29
N ASP A 343 23.12 6.43 7.84
CA ASP A 343 24.12 6.80 8.86
C ASP A 343 23.76 6.18 10.22
N LYS A 344 24.02 4.88 10.38
CA LYS A 344 23.85 4.15 11.66
C LYS A 344 25.17 3.57 12.14
#